data_0ba9144b62e07d906dfbc7f4598da1b8
#
_entry.id   0ba9144b62e07d906dfbc7f4598da1b8
#
_cell.length_a   1.000
_cell.length_b   1.000
_cell.length_c   1.000
_cell.angle_alpha   90.00
_cell.angle_beta   90.00
_cell.angle_gamma   90.00
#
_symmetry.space_group_name_H-M   'P 1'
#
loop_
_entity.id
_entity.type
_entity.pdbx_description
1 polymer ?
#
loop_
_entity_poly.entity_id
_entity_poly.type
_entity_poly.pdbx_seq_one_letter_code
_entity_poly.pdbx_strand_id
1 'polypeptide(L)'
;MSIFLQADSLSVAQNALAETVPVEKTISIWELLTSGGIAGQMIMIALFIMLFFAIYLYLERLMAIGAASKIDNNFMLQIKDHISNGRIDSAKMLCASTNSPVSRLIQKGISRIGNKLEDTNTAIENAGKLEVYKLEKNVSMLATISGAGPMTGFLGTVVGMVMAFHKMASGGGQIEVGALAEGIYTAMTTTVVGLIVGLIAYIGYNHLVVKTDKVVHQMELNAVEFLDLLNERK
;
A
#
# COMPACT_ATOMS: atom_id res chain seq x y z
N MET A 1 -66.32 -34.98 18.06
CA MET A 1 -66.34 -33.76 17.23
C MET A 1 -65.44 -32.66 17.73
N SER A 2 -64.98 -32.64 18.98
CA SER A 2 -64.05 -31.61 19.53
C SER A 2 -62.59 -31.81 19.27
N ILE A 3 -62.11 -33.03 18.97
CA ILE A 3 -60.69 -33.33 18.74
C ILE A 3 -60.22 -32.88 17.35
N PHE A 4 -61.06 -32.89 16.33
CA PHE A 4 -60.77 -32.42 15.00
C PHE A 4 -60.56 -30.89 14.88
N LEU A 5 -61.31 -30.11 15.64
CA LEU A 5 -61.24 -28.66 15.69
C LEU A 5 -59.95 -28.18 16.39
N GLN A 6 -59.44 -29.02 17.32
CA GLN A 6 -58.17 -28.70 18.03
C GLN A 6 -56.90 -29.00 17.20
N ALA A 7 -56.99 -29.98 16.29
CA ALA A 7 -55.91 -30.30 15.36
C ALA A 7 -55.75 -29.21 14.27
N ASP A 8 -56.88 -28.69 13.76
CA ASP A 8 -56.86 -27.59 12.77
C ASP A 8 -56.31 -26.29 13.34
N SER A 9 -56.68 -25.96 14.60
CA SER A 9 -56.14 -24.74 15.25
C SER A 9 -54.65 -24.82 15.54
N LEU A 10 -54.11 -26.01 15.84
CA LEU A 10 -52.68 -26.24 16.05
C LEU A 10 -51.89 -26.15 14.73
N SER A 11 -52.47 -26.66 13.63
CA SER A 11 -51.81 -26.59 12.31
C SER A 11 -51.78 -25.17 11.76
N VAL A 12 -52.85 -24.39 12.00
CA VAL A 12 -52.88 -22.95 11.62
C VAL A 12 -51.92 -22.14 12.49
N ALA A 13 -51.79 -22.41 13.77
CA ALA A 13 -50.85 -21.76 14.66
C ALA A 13 -49.38 -22.12 14.30
N GLN A 14 -49.12 -23.37 13.95
CA GLN A 14 -47.78 -23.77 13.46
C GLN A 14 -47.39 -23.13 12.12
N ASN A 15 -48.35 -23.03 11.17
CA ASN A 15 -48.07 -22.33 9.91
C ASN A 15 -47.90 -20.82 10.12
N ALA A 16 -48.65 -20.18 10.99
CA ALA A 16 -48.48 -18.78 11.35
C ALA A 16 -47.15 -18.50 12.05
N LEU A 17 -46.62 -19.45 12.84
CA LEU A 17 -45.27 -19.37 13.45
C LEU A 17 -44.16 -19.63 12.45
N ALA A 18 -44.38 -20.44 11.42
CA ALA A 18 -43.42 -20.71 10.36
C ALA A 18 -43.25 -19.50 9.40
N GLU A 19 -44.29 -18.67 9.23
CA GLU A 19 -44.22 -17.45 8.42
C GLU A 19 -43.52 -16.27 9.13
N THR A 20 -43.26 -16.35 10.45
CA THR A 20 -42.62 -15.26 11.22
C THR A 20 -41.13 -15.49 11.49
N VAL A 21 -40.54 -16.57 11.00
CA VAL A 21 -39.07 -16.70 11.05
C VAL A 21 -38.49 -15.76 9.97
N PRO A 22 -37.86 -14.65 10.34
CA PRO A 22 -37.20 -13.83 9.35
C PRO A 22 -36.15 -14.71 8.67
N VAL A 23 -36.32 -14.94 7.35
CA VAL A 23 -35.30 -15.56 6.55
C VAL A 23 -34.07 -14.68 6.70
N GLU A 24 -33.06 -15.12 7.48
CA GLU A 24 -31.76 -14.48 7.50
C GLU A 24 -31.26 -14.47 6.04
N LYS A 25 -31.48 -13.33 5.38
CA LYS A 25 -30.81 -13.09 4.09
C LYS A 25 -29.33 -13.11 4.38
N THR A 26 -28.68 -14.25 4.11
CA THR A 26 -27.23 -14.32 4.07
C THR A 26 -26.76 -13.32 3.03
N ILE A 27 -26.19 -12.24 3.52
CA ILE A 27 -25.72 -11.14 2.67
C ILE A 27 -24.56 -11.68 1.83
N SER A 28 -24.79 -11.92 0.55
CA SER A 28 -23.74 -12.30 -0.37
C SER A 28 -22.81 -11.12 -0.59
N ILE A 29 -21.50 -11.34 -0.49
CA ILE A 29 -20.48 -10.31 -0.82
C ILE A 29 -20.71 -9.75 -2.22
N TRP A 30 -21.26 -10.57 -3.13
CA TRP A 30 -21.59 -10.16 -4.50
C TRP A 30 -22.78 -9.20 -4.54
N GLU A 31 -23.79 -9.42 -3.73
CA GLU A 31 -24.95 -8.55 -3.59
C GLU A 31 -24.56 -7.20 -2.97
N LEU A 32 -23.59 -7.20 -2.03
CA LEU A 32 -22.95 -6.01 -1.46
C LEU A 32 -22.28 -5.13 -2.53
N LEU A 33 -21.64 -5.75 -3.50
CA LEU A 33 -20.90 -5.05 -4.55
C LEU A 33 -21.80 -4.43 -5.62
N THR A 34 -23.02 -4.98 -5.81
CA THR A 34 -23.91 -4.60 -6.91
C THR A 34 -25.08 -3.69 -6.48
N SER A 35 -25.38 -3.59 -5.17
CA SER A 35 -26.58 -2.91 -4.67
C SER A 35 -26.54 -1.38 -4.65
N GLY A 36 -25.42 -0.73 -5.06
CA GLY A 36 -25.21 0.71 -4.85
C GLY A 36 -25.74 1.67 -5.92
N GLY A 37 -26.54 1.23 -6.87
CA GLY A 37 -26.88 2.05 -8.03
C GLY A 37 -25.63 2.47 -8.81
N ILE A 38 -25.78 3.28 -9.89
CA ILE A 38 -24.66 3.66 -10.78
C ILE A 38 -23.54 4.40 -10.01
N ALA A 39 -23.90 5.34 -9.13
CA ALA A 39 -22.91 6.13 -8.39
C ALA A 39 -22.13 5.28 -7.36
N GLY A 40 -22.81 4.41 -6.61
CA GLY A 40 -22.16 3.49 -5.68
C GLY A 40 -21.24 2.49 -6.38
N GLN A 41 -21.67 1.96 -7.53
CA GLN A 41 -20.84 1.05 -8.34
C GLN A 41 -19.57 1.74 -8.88
N MET A 42 -19.66 2.99 -9.34
CA MET A 42 -18.47 3.75 -9.79
C MET A 42 -17.45 3.93 -8.65
N ILE A 43 -17.92 4.25 -7.44
CA ILE A 43 -17.05 4.41 -6.27
C ILE A 43 -16.40 3.06 -5.90
N MET A 44 -17.16 1.96 -5.93
CA MET A 44 -16.63 0.63 -5.66
C MET A 44 -15.57 0.22 -6.69
N ILE A 45 -15.81 0.46 -7.97
CA ILE A 45 -14.83 0.20 -9.04
C ILE A 45 -13.56 1.02 -8.80
N ALA A 46 -13.68 2.30 -8.45
CA ALA A 46 -12.52 3.14 -8.13
C ALA A 46 -11.72 2.59 -6.94
N LEU A 47 -12.39 2.13 -5.87
CA LEU A 47 -11.75 1.51 -4.72
C LEU A 47 -11.02 0.22 -5.08
N PHE A 48 -11.61 -0.63 -5.94
CA PHE A 48 -10.93 -1.84 -6.43
C PHE A 48 -9.70 -1.52 -7.29
N ILE A 49 -9.80 -0.53 -8.19
CA ILE A 49 -8.65 -0.06 -8.97
C ILE A 49 -7.54 0.41 -8.03
N MET A 50 -7.87 1.20 -6.99
CA MET A 50 -6.91 1.66 -5.99
C MET A 50 -6.28 0.49 -5.23
N LEU A 51 -7.06 -0.53 -4.87
CA LEU A 51 -6.56 -1.72 -4.19
C LEU A 51 -5.54 -2.48 -5.04
N PHE A 52 -5.90 -2.80 -6.30
CA PHE A 52 -4.99 -3.50 -7.22
C PHE A 52 -3.73 -2.69 -7.49
N PHE A 53 -3.87 -1.38 -7.65
CA PHE A 53 -2.73 -0.50 -7.85
C PHE A 53 -1.82 -0.43 -6.63
N ALA A 54 -2.39 -0.39 -5.41
CA ALA A 54 -1.61 -0.44 -4.17
C ALA A 54 -0.82 -1.75 -4.03
N ILE A 55 -1.45 -2.89 -4.31
CA ILE A 55 -0.80 -4.21 -4.27
C ILE A 55 0.33 -4.27 -5.32
N TYR A 56 0.07 -3.80 -6.54
CA TYR A 56 1.07 -3.76 -7.60
C TYR A 56 2.30 -2.92 -7.18
N LEU A 57 2.08 -1.69 -6.70
CA LEU A 57 3.16 -0.80 -6.24
C LEU A 57 3.94 -1.41 -5.07
N TYR A 58 3.24 -2.02 -4.13
CA TYR A 58 3.88 -2.67 -3.00
C TYR A 58 4.81 -3.80 -3.44
N LEU A 59 4.35 -4.70 -4.31
CA LEU A 59 5.16 -5.83 -4.80
C LEU A 59 6.33 -5.35 -5.65
N GLU A 60 6.13 -4.39 -6.55
CA GLU A 60 7.18 -3.80 -7.38
C GLU A 60 8.29 -3.20 -6.51
N ARG A 61 7.90 -2.38 -5.52
CA ARG A 61 8.86 -1.72 -4.62
C ARG A 61 9.55 -2.70 -3.67
N LEU A 62 8.81 -3.69 -3.17
CA LEU A 62 9.38 -4.73 -2.32
C LEU A 62 10.52 -5.49 -3.02
N MET A 63 10.33 -5.83 -4.29
CA MET A 63 11.35 -6.49 -5.10
C MET A 63 12.53 -5.55 -5.40
N ALA A 64 12.27 -4.29 -5.74
CA ALA A 64 13.31 -3.31 -6.06
C ALA A 64 14.20 -3.00 -4.83
N ILE A 65 13.59 -2.73 -3.66
CA ILE A 65 14.32 -2.46 -2.41
C ILE A 65 15.03 -3.74 -1.93
N GLY A 66 14.38 -4.90 -2.05
CA GLY A 66 14.99 -6.18 -1.71
C GLY A 66 16.23 -6.52 -2.56
N ALA A 67 16.22 -6.16 -3.84
CA ALA A 67 17.41 -6.29 -4.70
C ALA A 67 18.50 -5.29 -4.30
N ALA A 68 18.13 -4.06 -3.94
CA ALA A 68 19.05 -3.00 -3.51
C ALA A 68 19.76 -3.32 -2.18
N SER A 69 19.09 -4.06 -1.28
CA SER A 69 19.65 -4.42 0.03
C SER A 69 20.67 -5.57 -0.01
N LYS A 70 20.77 -6.28 -1.14
CA LYS A 70 21.72 -7.39 -1.29
C LYS A 70 23.12 -6.86 -1.58
N ILE A 71 23.92 -6.75 -0.55
CA ILE A 71 25.36 -6.43 -0.65
C ILE A 71 26.12 -7.59 -0.01
N ASP A 72 27.21 -8.02 -0.67
CA ASP A 72 28.14 -8.97 -0.08
C ASP A 72 28.86 -8.32 1.10
N ASN A 73 28.87 -8.96 2.26
CA ASN A 73 29.59 -8.50 3.44
C ASN A 73 31.09 -8.28 3.19
N ASN A 74 31.65 -8.95 2.18
CA ASN A 74 33.04 -8.81 1.80
C ASN A 74 33.30 -7.68 0.78
N PHE A 75 32.24 -6.99 0.28
CA PHE A 75 32.40 -5.97 -0.74
C PHE A 75 33.34 -4.84 -0.30
N MET A 76 33.12 -4.27 0.88
CA MET A 76 33.99 -3.19 1.38
C MET A 76 35.40 -3.66 1.70
N LEU A 77 35.58 -4.91 2.18
CA LEU A 77 36.91 -5.49 2.39
C LEU A 77 37.69 -5.61 1.09
N GLN A 78 37.05 -6.03 0.00
CA GLN A 78 37.68 -6.12 -1.34
C GLN A 78 37.98 -4.73 -1.89
N ILE A 79 37.10 -3.75 -1.72
CA ILE A 79 37.34 -2.35 -2.09
C ILE A 79 38.58 -1.81 -1.35
N LYS A 80 38.65 -2.05 -0.02
CA LYS A 80 39.77 -1.66 0.83
C LYS A 80 41.09 -2.26 0.34
N ASP A 81 41.11 -3.58 0.05
CA ASP A 81 42.29 -4.26 -0.49
C ASP A 81 42.73 -3.65 -1.83
N HIS A 82 41.82 -3.47 -2.77
CA HIS A 82 42.15 -2.90 -4.07
C HIS A 82 42.71 -1.48 -3.99
N ILE A 83 42.10 -0.63 -3.15
CA ILE A 83 42.53 0.75 -2.97
C ILE A 83 43.89 0.81 -2.25
N SER A 84 44.09 0.03 -1.18
CA SER A 84 45.36 -0.01 -0.43
C SER A 84 46.52 -0.46 -1.29
N ASN A 85 46.29 -1.40 -2.21
CA ASN A 85 47.30 -1.89 -3.19
C ASN A 85 47.42 -1.02 -4.45
N GLY A 86 46.74 0.13 -4.54
CA GLY A 86 46.80 1.03 -5.69
C GLY A 86 46.06 0.54 -6.93
N ARG A 87 45.31 -0.56 -6.85
CA ARG A 87 44.57 -1.18 -7.97
C ARG A 87 43.21 -0.50 -8.20
N ILE A 88 43.24 0.79 -8.53
CA ILE A 88 42.01 1.62 -8.65
C ILE A 88 41.04 1.08 -9.73
N ASP A 89 41.61 0.59 -10.87
CA ASP A 89 40.77 0.06 -11.95
C ASP A 89 40.06 -1.24 -11.54
N SER A 90 40.69 -2.10 -10.75
CA SER A 90 40.08 -3.29 -10.19
C SER A 90 38.93 -2.94 -9.24
N ALA A 91 39.10 -1.93 -8.40
CA ALA A 91 38.05 -1.42 -7.53
C ALA A 91 36.85 -0.88 -8.33
N LYS A 92 37.09 -0.13 -9.43
CA LYS A 92 36.04 0.34 -10.34
C LYS A 92 35.28 -0.81 -11.00
N MET A 93 35.99 -1.84 -11.46
CA MET A 93 35.38 -3.02 -12.08
C MET A 93 34.53 -3.79 -11.09
N LEU A 94 34.96 -3.96 -9.85
CA LEU A 94 34.19 -4.58 -8.79
C LEU A 94 32.90 -3.80 -8.52
N CYS A 95 32.96 -2.47 -8.42
CA CYS A 95 31.79 -1.63 -8.29
C CYS A 95 30.82 -1.77 -9.48
N ALA A 96 31.35 -1.84 -10.71
CA ALA A 96 30.53 -1.96 -11.92
C ALA A 96 29.85 -3.32 -12.04
N SER A 97 30.46 -4.40 -11.53
CA SER A 97 29.88 -5.75 -11.52
C SER A 97 28.83 -5.94 -10.42
N THR A 98 28.87 -5.11 -9.38
CA THR A 98 27.93 -5.19 -8.24
C THR A 98 26.77 -4.23 -8.45
N ASN A 99 25.57 -4.77 -8.69
CA ASN A 99 24.38 -3.94 -8.90
C ASN A 99 23.71 -3.55 -7.58
N SER A 100 24.34 -2.64 -6.83
CA SER A 100 23.77 -2.13 -5.56
C SER A 100 23.90 -0.60 -5.47
N PRO A 101 23.05 0.08 -4.67
CA PRO A 101 23.20 1.52 -4.39
C PRO A 101 24.55 1.86 -3.81
N VAL A 102 25.04 1.06 -2.85
CA VAL A 102 26.35 1.26 -2.22
C VAL A 102 27.48 1.18 -3.26
N SER A 103 27.47 0.20 -4.15
CA SER A 103 28.51 0.09 -5.19
C SER A 103 28.57 1.31 -6.09
N ARG A 104 27.40 1.90 -6.41
CA ARG A 104 27.32 3.13 -7.22
C ARG A 104 27.85 4.36 -6.46
N LEU A 105 27.61 4.45 -5.14
CA LEU A 105 28.19 5.49 -4.28
C LEU A 105 29.71 5.39 -4.28
N ILE A 106 30.23 4.22 -3.93
CA ILE A 106 31.68 3.96 -3.85
C ILE A 106 32.35 4.19 -5.21
N GLN A 107 31.72 3.78 -6.30
CA GLN A 107 32.22 4.04 -7.65
C GLN A 107 32.39 5.54 -7.93
N LYS A 108 31.44 6.38 -7.47
CA LYS A 108 31.55 7.84 -7.56
C LYS A 108 32.71 8.37 -6.72
N GLY A 109 32.88 7.86 -5.50
CA GLY A 109 34.04 8.21 -4.66
C GLY A 109 35.36 7.83 -5.30
N ILE A 110 35.49 6.58 -5.81
CA ILE A 110 36.68 6.09 -6.50
C ILE A 110 37.03 6.97 -7.73
N SER A 111 36.01 7.44 -8.46
CA SER A 111 36.25 8.31 -9.63
C SER A 111 36.80 9.70 -9.27
N ARG A 112 36.81 10.07 -8.00
CA ARG A 112 37.30 11.34 -7.46
C ARG A 112 38.61 11.20 -6.65
N ILE A 113 39.15 9.98 -6.56
CA ILE A 113 40.44 9.76 -5.89
C ILE A 113 41.53 10.65 -6.57
N GLY A 114 42.29 11.35 -5.74
CA GLY A 114 43.30 12.35 -6.19
C GLY A 114 42.80 13.80 -6.11
N ASN A 115 41.51 14.05 -5.92
CA ASN A 115 40.98 15.36 -5.64
C ASN A 115 41.00 15.64 -4.12
N LYS A 116 40.50 16.83 -3.74
CA LYS A 116 40.31 17.14 -2.32
C LYS A 116 39.27 16.20 -1.71
N LEU A 117 39.45 15.81 -0.44
CA LEU A 117 38.54 14.92 0.25
C LEU A 117 37.10 15.48 0.32
N GLU A 118 36.99 16.81 0.46
CA GLU A 118 35.71 17.53 0.46
C GLU A 118 34.93 17.37 -0.88
N ASP A 119 35.63 17.43 -2.01
CA ASP A 119 35.05 17.21 -3.34
C ASP A 119 34.55 15.76 -3.51
N THR A 120 35.31 14.82 -2.96
CA THR A 120 34.95 13.39 -2.96
C THR A 120 33.74 13.13 -2.09
N ASN A 121 33.69 13.71 -0.88
CA ASN A 121 32.53 13.61 0.01
C ASN A 121 31.26 14.17 -0.65
N THR A 122 31.34 15.37 -1.22
CA THR A 122 30.22 16.00 -1.93
C THR A 122 29.73 15.14 -3.10
N ALA A 123 30.65 14.50 -3.83
CA ALA A 123 30.27 13.63 -4.95
C ALA A 123 29.56 12.36 -4.48
N ILE A 124 29.98 11.75 -3.37
CA ILE A 124 29.32 10.60 -2.72
C ILE A 124 27.95 10.99 -2.20
N GLU A 125 27.85 12.11 -1.48
CA GLU A 125 26.59 12.61 -0.94
C GLU A 125 25.54 12.86 -2.05
N ASN A 126 25.95 13.52 -3.13
CA ASN A 126 25.06 13.76 -4.27
C ASN A 126 24.62 12.46 -4.96
N ALA A 127 25.52 11.48 -5.08
CA ALA A 127 25.16 10.16 -5.58
C ALA A 127 24.19 9.44 -4.64
N GLY A 128 24.40 9.57 -3.32
CA GLY A 128 23.52 9.05 -2.29
C GLY A 128 22.10 9.58 -2.41
N LYS A 129 21.95 10.91 -2.50
CA LYS A 129 20.64 11.55 -2.69
C LYS A 129 19.89 11.02 -3.92
N LEU A 130 20.59 10.77 -5.02
CA LEU A 130 20.01 10.21 -6.23
C LEU A 130 19.56 8.75 -6.04
N GLU A 131 20.33 7.95 -5.33
CA GLU A 131 19.94 6.55 -5.04
C GLU A 131 18.77 6.48 -4.07
N VAL A 132 18.73 7.32 -3.02
CA VAL A 132 17.59 7.45 -2.11
C VAL A 132 16.33 7.81 -2.89
N TYR A 133 16.40 8.82 -3.76
CA TYR A 133 15.27 9.19 -4.61
C TYR A 133 14.73 8.03 -5.46
N LYS A 134 15.62 7.18 -5.99
CA LYS A 134 15.23 5.98 -6.75
C LYS A 134 14.54 4.93 -5.88
N LEU A 135 14.99 4.76 -4.63
CA LEU A 135 14.39 3.83 -3.68
C LEU A 135 13.00 4.30 -3.23
N GLU A 136 12.83 5.59 -2.97
CA GLU A 136 11.57 6.20 -2.54
C GLU A 136 10.56 6.39 -3.68
N LYS A 137 10.99 6.25 -4.92
CA LYS A 137 10.11 6.39 -6.09
C LYS A 137 8.87 5.50 -5.93
N ASN A 138 7.69 6.06 -6.16
CA ASN A 138 6.38 5.41 -6.06
C ASN A 138 5.96 4.96 -4.63
N VAL A 139 6.82 5.02 -3.62
CA VAL A 139 6.44 4.72 -2.22
C VAL A 139 5.43 5.76 -1.72
N SER A 140 5.61 7.03 -2.08
CA SER A 140 4.68 8.12 -1.76
C SER A 140 3.26 7.92 -2.33
N MET A 141 3.13 7.19 -3.44
CA MET A 141 1.81 6.85 -4.00
C MET A 141 1.02 5.94 -3.07
N LEU A 142 1.67 5.00 -2.37
CA LEU A 142 1.03 4.17 -1.36
C LEU A 142 0.53 5.01 -0.17
N ALA A 143 1.31 6.01 0.26
CA ALA A 143 0.85 6.96 1.27
C ALA A 143 -0.39 7.73 0.80
N THR A 144 -0.43 8.15 -0.47
CA THR A 144 -1.60 8.80 -1.05
C THR A 144 -2.82 7.89 -1.04
N ILE A 145 -2.68 6.62 -1.46
CA ILE A 145 -3.79 5.65 -1.48
C ILE A 145 -4.28 5.37 -0.06
N SER A 146 -3.38 5.31 0.93
CA SER A 146 -3.76 5.05 2.33
C SER A 146 -4.70 6.11 2.90
N GLY A 147 -4.56 7.36 2.48
CA GLY A 147 -5.48 8.44 2.83
C GLY A 147 -6.69 8.54 1.88
N ALA A 148 -6.47 8.40 0.57
CA ALA A 148 -7.52 8.55 -0.42
C ALA A 148 -8.56 7.41 -0.37
N GLY A 149 -8.17 6.19 -0.01
CA GLY A 149 -9.07 5.04 0.13
C GLY A 149 -10.24 5.32 1.09
N PRO A 150 -9.96 5.62 2.37
CA PRO A 150 -11.00 5.98 3.34
C PRO A 150 -11.84 7.19 2.92
N MET A 151 -11.22 8.23 2.35
CA MET A 151 -11.92 9.43 1.87
C MET A 151 -12.90 9.09 0.73
N THR A 152 -12.48 8.24 -0.21
CA THR A 152 -13.34 7.77 -1.30
C THR A 152 -14.47 6.90 -0.78
N GLY A 153 -14.21 6.04 0.21
CA GLY A 153 -15.23 5.26 0.90
C GLY A 153 -16.25 6.16 1.61
N PHE A 154 -15.79 7.17 2.33
CA PHE A 154 -16.65 8.17 2.99
C PHE A 154 -17.49 8.96 1.98
N LEU A 155 -16.90 9.36 0.85
CA LEU A 155 -17.65 9.99 -0.24
C LEU A 155 -18.81 9.09 -0.69
N GLY A 156 -18.61 7.78 -0.74
CA GLY A 156 -19.65 6.82 -1.05
C GLY A 156 -20.81 6.86 -0.06
N THR A 157 -20.56 7.02 1.24
CA THR A 157 -21.64 7.16 2.23
C THR A 157 -22.44 8.43 2.02
N VAL A 158 -21.77 9.55 1.79
CA VAL A 158 -22.46 10.84 1.57
C VAL A 158 -23.34 10.78 0.32
N VAL A 159 -22.82 10.30 -0.79
CA VAL A 159 -23.56 10.14 -2.05
C VAL A 159 -24.73 9.16 -1.88
N GLY A 160 -24.52 8.01 -1.25
CA GLY A 160 -25.56 7.01 -1.00
C GLY A 160 -26.71 7.56 -0.14
N MET A 161 -26.37 8.27 0.92
CA MET A 161 -27.37 8.92 1.78
C MET A 161 -28.16 10.00 1.04
N VAL A 162 -27.49 10.86 0.26
CA VAL A 162 -28.17 11.89 -0.56
C VAL A 162 -29.15 11.24 -1.53
N MET A 163 -28.74 10.16 -2.19
CA MET A 163 -29.63 9.43 -3.12
C MET A 163 -30.82 8.76 -2.41
N ALA A 164 -30.60 8.18 -1.23
CA ALA A 164 -31.67 7.58 -0.41
C ALA A 164 -32.71 8.63 -0.01
N PHE A 165 -32.28 9.79 0.51
CA PHE A 165 -33.19 10.88 0.85
C PHE A 165 -33.87 11.50 -0.36
N HIS A 166 -33.19 11.60 -1.49
CA HIS A 166 -33.79 12.10 -2.73
C HIS A 166 -34.93 11.17 -3.22
N LYS A 167 -34.72 9.86 -3.22
CA LYS A 167 -35.75 8.87 -3.54
C LYS A 167 -36.97 8.99 -2.61
N MET A 168 -36.73 9.13 -1.31
CA MET A 168 -37.77 9.31 -0.31
C MET A 168 -38.63 10.59 -0.54
N ALA A 169 -37.94 11.71 -0.84
CA ALA A 169 -38.60 12.99 -1.13
C ALA A 169 -39.42 12.94 -2.43
N SER A 170 -38.99 12.20 -3.43
CA SER A 170 -39.67 12.04 -4.72
C SER A 170 -40.84 11.06 -4.67
N GLY A 171 -40.91 10.18 -3.68
CA GLY A 171 -41.95 9.15 -3.51
C GLY A 171 -43.28 9.62 -2.91
N GLY A 172 -43.58 10.92 -2.88
CA GLY A 172 -44.85 11.48 -2.46
C GLY A 172 -45.17 11.34 -0.95
N GLY A 173 -44.16 11.20 -0.11
CA GLY A 173 -44.28 11.21 1.36
C GLY A 173 -44.61 9.85 1.99
N GLN A 174 -44.78 8.79 1.21
CA GLN A 174 -44.84 7.44 1.77
C GLN A 174 -43.38 6.96 2.02
N ILE A 175 -43.04 6.80 3.30
CA ILE A 175 -41.71 6.34 3.71
C ILE A 175 -41.65 4.83 3.48
N GLU A 176 -41.04 4.41 2.39
CA GLU A 176 -40.68 3.02 2.16
C GLU A 176 -39.41 2.71 2.96
N VAL A 177 -39.56 2.25 4.19
CA VAL A 177 -38.47 1.99 5.15
C VAL A 177 -37.42 1.04 4.53
N GLY A 178 -37.86 0.10 3.68
CA GLY A 178 -36.99 -0.83 2.97
C GLY A 178 -36.00 -0.13 2.02
N ALA A 179 -36.48 0.79 1.18
CA ALA A 179 -35.66 1.54 0.26
C ALA A 179 -34.63 2.47 0.96
N LEU A 180 -35.06 3.05 2.10
CA LEU A 180 -34.14 3.85 2.94
C LEU A 180 -33.04 2.98 3.56
N ALA A 181 -33.42 1.83 4.14
CA ALA A 181 -32.48 0.90 4.75
C ALA A 181 -31.46 0.37 3.73
N GLU A 182 -31.90 0.05 2.51
CA GLU A 182 -31.01 -0.38 1.41
C GLU A 182 -29.99 0.72 1.04
N GLY A 183 -30.44 1.97 0.94
CA GLY A 183 -29.57 3.10 0.63
C GLY A 183 -28.52 3.34 1.71
N ILE A 184 -28.88 3.26 2.99
CA ILE A 184 -27.95 3.38 4.13
C ILE A 184 -26.95 2.22 4.14
N TYR A 185 -27.43 1.01 3.98
CA TYR A 185 -26.61 -0.19 3.96
C TYR A 185 -25.54 -0.13 2.87
N THR A 186 -25.94 0.20 1.66
CA THR A 186 -25.02 0.38 0.53
C THR A 186 -23.98 1.47 0.80
N ALA A 187 -24.42 2.59 1.36
CA ALA A 187 -23.52 3.68 1.73
C ALA A 187 -22.45 3.21 2.72
N MET A 188 -22.83 2.51 3.77
CA MET A 188 -21.89 2.00 4.78
C MET A 188 -20.88 1.00 4.19
N THR A 189 -21.31 0.17 3.24
CA THR A 189 -20.45 -0.81 2.58
C THR A 189 -19.25 -0.16 1.86
N THR A 190 -19.46 0.95 1.17
CA THR A 190 -18.37 1.65 0.49
C THR A 190 -17.31 2.17 1.47
N THR A 191 -17.70 2.61 2.65
CA THR A 191 -16.75 3.03 3.70
C THR A 191 -15.94 1.86 4.25
N VAL A 192 -16.58 0.72 4.49
CA VAL A 192 -15.85 -0.49 4.95
C VAL A 192 -14.78 -0.89 3.93
N VAL A 193 -15.13 -0.95 2.65
CA VAL A 193 -14.17 -1.27 1.58
C VAL A 193 -13.07 -0.22 1.49
N GLY A 194 -13.41 1.07 1.57
CA GLY A 194 -12.44 2.18 1.55
C GLY A 194 -11.43 2.11 2.70
N LEU A 195 -11.91 1.76 3.91
CA LEU A 195 -11.06 1.56 5.08
C LEU A 195 -10.10 0.36 4.90
N ILE A 196 -10.58 -0.75 4.35
CA ILE A 196 -9.74 -1.92 4.07
C ILE A 196 -8.64 -1.56 3.07
N VAL A 197 -8.98 -0.88 1.97
CA VAL A 197 -8.01 -0.41 0.96
C VAL A 197 -6.96 0.49 1.60
N GLY A 198 -7.41 1.48 2.40
CA GLY A 198 -6.51 2.40 3.09
C GLY A 198 -5.59 1.70 4.07
N LEU A 199 -6.09 0.74 4.85
CA LEU A 199 -5.32 -0.03 5.82
C LEU A 199 -4.23 -0.89 5.14
N ILE A 200 -4.58 -1.58 4.06
CA ILE A 200 -3.62 -2.38 3.28
C ILE A 200 -2.50 -1.49 2.73
N ALA A 201 -2.86 -0.35 2.11
CA ALA A 201 -1.90 0.60 1.57
C ALA A 201 -1.01 1.20 2.66
N TYR A 202 -1.58 1.52 3.83
CA TYR A 202 -0.85 2.08 4.97
C TYR A 202 0.19 1.11 5.54
N ILE A 203 -0.19 -0.14 5.75
CA ILE A 203 0.74 -1.18 6.22
C ILE A 203 1.84 -1.41 5.19
N GLY A 204 1.49 -1.49 3.90
CA GLY A 204 2.44 -1.63 2.82
C GLY A 204 3.43 -0.47 2.74
N TYR A 205 2.95 0.76 2.84
CA TYR A 205 3.76 1.98 2.88
C TYR A 205 4.79 1.94 4.02
N ASN A 206 4.34 1.76 5.26
CA ASN A 206 5.23 1.74 6.42
C ASN A 206 6.28 0.62 6.34
N HIS A 207 5.90 -0.54 5.84
CA HIS A 207 6.84 -1.65 5.64
C HIS A 207 7.94 -1.29 4.63
N LEU A 208 7.60 -0.63 3.52
CA LEU A 208 8.57 -0.19 2.52
C LEU A 208 9.47 0.92 3.05
N VAL A 209 8.94 1.90 3.79
CA VAL A 209 9.73 2.96 4.44
C VAL A 209 10.82 2.36 5.32
N VAL A 210 10.45 1.47 6.25
CA VAL A 210 11.43 0.82 7.14
C VAL A 210 12.50 0.04 6.36
N LYS A 211 12.12 -0.61 5.24
CA LYS A 211 13.11 -1.31 4.40
C LYS A 211 14.01 -0.34 3.63
N THR A 212 13.47 0.77 3.15
CA THR A 212 14.25 1.82 2.47
C THR A 212 15.26 2.43 3.44
N ASP A 213 14.85 2.78 4.65
CA ASP A 213 15.71 3.36 5.69
C ASP A 213 16.88 2.44 6.02
N LYS A 214 16.66 1.11 6.07
CA LYS A 214 17.76 0.14 6.27
C LYS A 214 18.80 0.20 5.15
N VAL A 215 18.36 0.33 3.89
CA VAL A 215 19.28 0.44 2.74
C VAL A 215 20.02 1.78 2.79
N VAL A 216 19.33 2.87 3.12
CA VAL A 216 19.94 4.19 3.26
C VAL A 216 21.01 4.18 4.35
N HIS A 217 20.71 3.62 5.51
CA HIS A 217 21.69 3.49 6.60
C HIS A 217 22.92 2.66 6.19
N GLN A 218 22.73 1.56 5.45
CA GLN A 218 23.86 0.81 4.89
C GLN A 218 24.69 1.63 3.91
N MET A 219 24.05 2.46 3.07
CA MET A 219 24.74 3.37 2.16
C MET A 219 25.61 4.38 2.92
N GLU A 220 25.07 4.98 3.97
CA GLU A 220 25.77 5.95 4.82
C GLU A 220 26.97 5.33 5.54
N LEU A 221 26.79 4.16 6.17
CA LEU A 221 27.88 3.45 6.82
C LEU A 221 29.04 3.14 5.88
N ASN A 222 28.75 2.61 4.70
CA ASN A 222 29.77 2.27 3.72
C ASN A 222 30.43 3.53 3.12
N ALA A 223 29.69 4.64 3.00
CA ALA A 223 30.25 5.91 2.54
C ALA A 223 31.25 6.48 3.56
N VAL A 224 30.92 6.44 4.84
CA VAL A 224 31.82 6.87 5.93
C VAL A 224 33.08 5.99 5.95
N GLU A 225 32.92 4.66 5.94
CA GLU A 225 34.05 3.72 5.91
C GLU A 225 34.99 3.97 4.71
N PHE A 226 34.43 4.28 3.55
CA PHE A 226 35.20 4.61 2.36
C PHE A 226 35.97 5.93 2.51
N LEU A 227 35.35 6.96 3.08
CA LEU A 227 36.00 8.25 3.31
C LEU A 227 37.13 8.15 4.34
N ASP A 228 36.96 7.36 5.39
CA ASP A 228 37.98 7.08 6.38
C ASP A 228 39.19 6.38 5.74
N LEU A 229 38.95 5.39 4.89
CA LEU A 229 39.99 4.71 4.12
C LEU A 229 40.78 5.68 3.25
N LEU A 230 40.13 6.69 2.66
CA LEU A 230 40.85 7.69 1.83
C LEU A 230 41.64 8.67 2.70
N ASN A 231 41.17 8.97 3.90
CA ASN A 231 41.86 9.87 4.82
C ASN A 231 43.09 9.24 5.48
N GLU A 232 43.03 7.94 5.81
CA GLU A 232 44.18 7.18 6.32
C GLU A 232 45.36 7.08 5.34
N ARG A 233 45.09 7.26 4.07
CA ARG A 233 46.09 7.13 2.98
C ARG A 233 46.84 8.43 2.68
N LYS A 234 46.50 9.55 3.31
CA LYS A 234 47.22 10.84 3.18
C LYS A 234 48.41 10.87 4.13
#